data_b8e67221235d8a973b46d74e623d43f1
#
_entry.id   b8e67221235d8a973b46d74e623d43f1
#
_cell.length_a   1.000
_cell.length_b   1.000
_cell.length_c   1.000
_cell.angle_alpha   90.00
_cell.angle_beta   90.00
_cell.angle_gamma   90.00
#
_symmetry.space_group_name_H-M   'P 1'
#
loop_
_entity.id
_entity.type
_entity.pdbx_description
1 polymer ?
#
loop_
_entity_poly.entity_id
_entity_poly.type
_entity_poly.pdbx_seq_one_letter_code
_entity_poly.pdbx_strand_id
1 'polypeptide(L)'
;MTGNMHYTFPMLTNQAPFDDVNVRKALKYGLNRQEMVDKILQGHGMVGNDHPIGPANQYLATDIPQIEFDADKAKFHMKAAGLTELNVDLSASDAAFNGAVDASQLYQASAKNAGININVVQEPADGYWSNVWLKKGWCACYWSGRATEDWMFSTAYESGVPWNDTHWDNARFQELLLTARAELDSNKRRAQYAEMQMLLSQEGGTIIPMFANTVDAASTKLAHGPDIGNIWQMDSSRLTERWWFA
;
A
#
# COMPACT_ATOMS: atom_id res chain seq x y z
N MET A 1 -1.68 -7.37 -17.11
CA MET A 1 -3.06 -7.05 -16.65
C MET A 1 -2.97 -6.10 -15.46
N THR A 2 -3.88 -5.14 -15.35
CA THR A 2 -4.01 -4.29 -14.18
C THR A 2 -4.27 -5.15 -12.95
N GLY A 3 -3.33 -5.17 -12.00
CA GLY A 3 -3.42 -5.93 -10.78
C GLY A 3 -3.91 -5.09 -9.61
N ASN A 4 -4.24 -5.74 -8.50
CA ASN A 4 -4.57 -5.11 -7.23
C ASN A 4 -3.62 -5.51 -6.09
N MET A 5 -2.54 -6.24 -6.41
CA MET A 5 -1.44 -6.42 -5.48
C MET A 5 -0.76 -5.08 -5.25
N HIS A 6 -0.51 -4.73 -4.00
CA HIS A 6 0.16 -3.48 -3.67
C HIS A 6 1.26 -3.71 -2.64
N TYR A 7 2.34 -2.95 -2.79
CA TYR A 7 3.47 -2.96 -1.89
C TYR A 7 3.30 -1.84 -0.87
N THR A 8 3.70 -2.08 0.36
CA THR A 8 3.42 -1.19 1.47
C THR A 8 4.62 -1.01 2.39
N PHE A 9 4.64 0.12 3.08
CA PHE A 9 5.53 0.38 4.19
C PHE A 9 4.68 0.77 5.42
N PRO A 10 4.10 -0.23 6.14
CA PRO A 10 3.29 0.03 7.33
C PRO A 10 4.13 0.54 8.49
N MET A 11 3.61 1.56 9.17
CA MET A 11 4.15 2.17 10.38
C MET A 11 3.24 1.83 11.56
N LEU A 12 3.80 1.37 12.67
CA LEU A 12 3.02 1.11 13.90
C LEU A 12 2.61 2.43 14.55
N THR A 13 1.37 2.87 14.35
CA THR A 13 0.86 4.17 14.79
C THR A 13 0.68 4.31 16.31
N ASN A 14 0.85 3.24 17.03
CA ASN A 14 0.86 3.20 18.48
C ASN A 14 2.27 3.35 19.11
N GLN A 15 3.27 3.67 18.29
CA GLN A 15 4.66 3.84 18.71
C GLN A 15 5.25 5.13 18.15
N ALA A 16 6.05 5.84 18.96
CA ALA A 16 6.83 6.97 18.46
C ALA A 16 7.89 6.50 17.44
N PRO A 17 8.16 7.31 16.41
CA PRO A 17 7.59 8.62 16.12
C PRO A 17 6.31 8.56 15.25
N PHE A 18 5.81 7.36 14.94
CA PHE A 18 4.72 7.13 13.98
C PHE A 18 3.32 7.36 14.58
N ASP A 19 3.23 7.60 15.89
CA ASP A 19 2.01 8.05 16.58
C ASP A 19 1.60 9.47 16.16
N ASP A 20 2.55 10.32 15.75
CA ASP A 20 2.26 11.64 15.21
C ASP A 20 1.87 11.57 13.71
N VAL A 21 0.67 12.04 13.39
CA VAL A 21 0.16 12.08 12.01
C VAL A 21 1.01 12.96 11.09
N ASN A 22 1.67 14.00 11.61
CA ASN A 22 2.54 14.85 10.82
C ASN A 22 3.84 14.14 10.45
N VAL A 23 4.38 13.27 11.32
CA VAL A 23 5.51 12.40 10.96
C VAL A 23 5.13 11.48 9.81
N ARG A 24 3.94 10.84 9.89
CA ARG A 24 3.46 9.99 8.80
C ARG A 24 3.26 10.77 7.48
N LYS A 25 2.70 11.98 7.55
CA LYS A 25 2.55 12.86 6.37
C LYS A 25 3.91 13.29 5.80
N ALA A 26 4.88 13.62 6.64
CA ALA A 26 6.22 13.96 6.19
C ALA A 26 6.85 12.79 5.41
N LEU A 27 6.72 11.58 5.93
CA LEU A 27 7.17 10.37 5.25
C LEU A 27 6.43 10.16 3.91
N LYS A 28 5.11 10.32 3.87
CA LYS A 28 4.31 10.18 2.64
C LYS A 28 4.75 11.17 1.54
N TYR A 29 5.03 12.42 1.89
CA TYR A 29 5.53 13.43 0.94
C TYR A 29 7.02 13.26 0.59
N GLY A 30 7.80 12.59 1.43
CA GLY A 30 9.22 12.32 1.19
C GLY A 30 9.51 11.22 0.15
N LEU A 31 8.48 10.57 -0.38
CA LEU A 31 8.61 9.40 -1.24
C LEU A 31 8.35 9.72 -2.71
N ASN A 32 9.31 9.42 -3.59
CA ASN A 32 9.14 9.45 -5.04
C ASN A 32 8.51 8.13 -5.55
N ARG A 33 7.18 8.10 -5.63
CA ARG A 33 6.42 6.90 -6.01
C ARG A 33 6.61 6.51 -7.46
N GLN A 34 6.73 7.49 -8.37
CA GLN A 34 6.93 7.20 -9.80
C GLN A 34 8.24 6.47 -10.03
N GLU A 35 9.31 6.88 -9.36
CA GLU A 35 10.61 6.22 -9.46
C GLU A 35 10.55 4.75 -9.00
N MET A 36 9.73 4.43 -8.00
CA MET A 36 9.51 3.04 -7.58
C MET A 36 8.79 2.22 -8.66
N VAL A 37 7.75 2.77 -9.28
CA VAL A 37 7.07 2.08 -10.38
C VAL A 37 8.03 1.82 -11.54
N ASP A 38 8.84 2.80 -11.89
CA ASP A 38 9.75 2.70 -13.03
C ASP A 38 10.90 1.70 -12.77
N LYS A 39 11.49 1.71 -11.58
CA LYS A 39 12.69 0.92 -11.27
C LYS A 39 12.38 -0.44 -10.65
N ILE A 40 11.41 -0.52 -9.76
CA ILE A 40 11.08 -1.79 -9.07
C ILE A 40 10.12 -2.62 -9.90
N LEU A 41 9.07 -2.00 -10.46
CA LEU A 41 8.08 -2.68 -11.29
C LEU A 41 8.42 -2.62 -12.78
N GLN A 42 9.53 -1.98 -13.17
CA GLN A 42 9.94 -1.82 -14.57
C GLN A 42 8.81 -1.24 -15.46
N GLY A 43 8.02 -0.34 -14.91
CA GLY A 43 6.83 0.23 -15.56
C GLY A 43 5.59 -0.68 -15.55
N HIS A 44 5.69 -1.91 -15.04
CA HIS A 44 4.56 -2.84 -14.95
C HIS A 44 3.74 -2.64 -13.69
N GLY A 45 3.23 -1.44 -13.51
CA GLY A 45 2.42 -1.07 -12.35
C GLY A 45 1.88 0.33 -12.46
N MET A 46 1.38 0.84 -11.35
CA MET A 46 0.90 2.22 -11.25
C MET A 46 1.18 2.78 -9.86
N VAL A 47 1.23 4.10 -9.79
CA VAL A 47 1.45 4.85 -8.56
C VAL A 47 0.26 4.61 -7.60
N GLY A 48 0.58 4.33 -6.34
CA GLY A 48 -0.38 4.28 -5.23
C GLY A 48 -0.61 5.66 -4.61
N ASN A 49 -1.64 5.76 -3.77
CA ASN A 49 -1.99 6.98 -3.04
C ASN A 49 -2.31 6.69 -1.56
N ASP A 50 -1.54 5.79 -0.96
CA ASP A 50 -1.59 5.42 0.47
C ASP A 50 -2.95 4.88 0.94
N HIS A 51 -3.70 4.26 0.03
CA HIS A 51 -4.88 3.45 0.30
C HIS A 51 -4.87 2.18 -0.58
N PRO A 52 -5.47 1.06 -0.11
CA PRO A 52 -5.30 -0.25 -0.75
C PRO A 52 -6.24 -0.52 -1.93
N ILE A 53 -7.12 0.43 -2.27
CA ILE A 53 -8.10 0.27 -3.33
C ILE A 53 -7.49 0.74 -4.63
N GLY A 54 -7.36 -0.17 -5.58
CA GLY A 54 -6.74 0.05 -6.88
C GLY A 54 -7.74 0.03 -8.04
N PRO A 55 -7.28 0.25 -9.27
CA PRO A 55 -8.14 0.34 -10.46
C PRO A 55 -8.91 -0.94 -10.80
N ALA A 56 -8.53 -2.08 -10.22
CA ALA A 56 -9.29 -3.32 -10.34
C ALA A 56 -10.55 -3.35 -9.43
N ASN A 57 -10.70 -2.39 -8.52
CA ASN A 57 -11.79 -2.31 -7.58
C ASN A 57 -12.92 -1.38 -8.07
N GLN A 58 -14.16 -1.77 -7.81
CA GLN A 58 -15.37 -1.09 -8.31
C GLN A 58 -15.54 0.34 -7.75
N TYR A 59 -15.15 0.55 -6.50
CA TYR A 59 -15.36 1.81 -5.77
C TYR A 59 -14.04 2.57 -5.54
N LEU A 60 -13.08 2.45 -6.47
CA LEU A 60 -11.91 3.32 -6.44
C LEU A 60 -12.35 4.79 -6.47
N ALA A 61 -11.88 5.58 -5.51
CA ALA A 61 -12.04 7.03 -5.49
C ALA A 61 -10.99 7.68 -6.40
N THR A 62 -11.44 8.44 -7.39
CA THR A 62 -10.57 9.09 -8.40
C THR A 62 -10.38 10.59 -8.12
N ASP A 63 -11.06 11.12 -7.11
CA ASP A 63 -11.07 12.53 -6.72
C ASP A 63 -10.18 12.83 -5.51
N ILE A 64 -9.52 11.82 -4.94
CA ILE A 64 -8.53 12.01 -3.87
C ILE A 64 -7.25 12.59 -4.48
N PRO A 65 -6.80 13.80 -4.03
CA PRO A 65 -5.56 14.38 -4.54
C PRO A 65 -4.37 13.42 -4.38
N GLN A 66 -3.62 13.24 -5.46
CA GLN A 66 -2.42 12.41 -5.43
C GLN A 66 -1.37 13.00 -4.50
N ILE A 67 -0.85 12.19 -3.58
CA ILE A 67 0.31 12.56 -2.77
C ILE A 67 1.56 12.35 -3.62
N GLU A 68 2.06 13.43 -4.16
CA GLU A 68 3.29 13.46 -4.94
C GLU A 68 4.50 13.72 -4.04
N PHE A 69 5.70 13.39 -4.54
CA PHE A 69 6.94 13.77 -3.86
C PHE A 69 7.03 15.31 -3.75
N ASP A 70 7.13 15.78 -2.52
CA ASP A 70 7.22 17.22 -2.23
C ASP A 70 8.05 17.42 -0.94
N ALA A 71 9.34 17.72 -1.14
CA ALA A 71 10.27 17.91 -0.02
C ALA A 71 9.88 19.08 0.90
N ASP A 72 9.25 20.12 0.37
CA ASP A 72 8.85 21.28 1.17
C ASP A 72 7.61 20.98 2.02
N LYS A 73 6.63 20.23 1.49
CA LYS A 73 5.52 19.73 2.29
C LYS A 73 6.01 18.72 3.35
N ALA A 74 6.96 17.86 3.01
CA ALA A 74 7.55 16.96 4.00
C ALA A 74 8.20 17.74 5.16
N LYS A 75 9.00 18.77 4.86
CA LYS A 75 9.59 19.66 5.87
C LYS A 75 8.54 20.43 6.67
N PHE A 76 7.47 20.89 6.01
CA PHE A 76 6.36 21.54 6.70
C PHE A 76 5.74 20.62 7.76
N HIS A 77 5.47 19.38 7.41
CA HIS A 77 4.91 18.41 8.36
C HIS A 77 5.91 18.00 9.44
N MET A 78 7.21 17.85 9.13
CA MET A 78 8.23 17.65 10.17
C MET A 78 8.24 18.78 11.19
N LYS A 79 8.21 20.04 10.71
CA LYS A 79 8.14 21.19 11.60
C LYS A 79 6.85 21.21 12.44
N ALA A 80 5.71 20.80 11.87
CA ALA A 80 4.45 20.69 12.61
C ALA A 80 4.51 19.61 13.71
N ALA A 81 5.33 18.56 13.52
CA ALA A 81 5.66 17.57 14.53
C ALA A 81 6.76 18.03 15.52
N GLY A 82 7.25 19.28 15.42
CA GLY A 82 8.33 19.80 16.26
C GLY A 82 9.73 19.29 15.91
N LEU A 83 9.92 18.73 14.72
CA LEU A 83 11.16 18.12 14.26
C LEU A 83 11.88 19.01 13.24
N THR A 84 13.21 19.08 13.34
CA THR A 84 14.10 19.67 12.33
C THR A 84 14.70 18.62 11.42
N GLU A 85 14.84 17.41 11.89
CA GLU A 85 15.24 16.21 11.15
C GLU A 85 14.53 15.00 11.75
N LEU A 86 14.41 13.93 10.97
CA LEU A 86 13.83 12.67 11.40
C LEU A 86 14.81 11.53 11.10
N ASN A 87 15.16 10.74 12.11
CA ASN A 87 16.00 9.56 11.99
C ASN A 87 15.15 8.33 12.32
N VAL A 88 14.95 7.43 11.34
CA VAL A 88 14.07 6.25 11.48
C VAL A 88 14.66 5.04 10.78
N ASP A 89 14.42 3.87 11.35
CA ASP A 89 14.75 2.60 10.73
C ASP A 89 13.60 2.10 9.86
N LEU A 90 13.92 1.61 8.65
CA LEU A 90 13.01 0.89 7.77
C LEU A 90 13.57 -0.53 7.56
N SER A 91 12.92 -1.51 8.16
CA SER A 91 13.25 -2.93 7.99
C SER A 91 12.74 -3.44 6.64
N ALA A 92 13.62 -4.03 5.84
CA ALA A 92 13.29 -4.52 4.50
C ALA A 92 13.95 -5.86 4.20
N SER A 93 13.24 -6.70 3.47
CA SER A 93 13.75 -7.96 2.93
C SER A 93 12.99 -8.30 1.65
N ASP A 94 13.66 -8.94 0.69
CA ASP A 94 13.01 -9.44 -0.52
C ASP A 94 12.02 -10.59 -0.23
N ALA A 95 11.95 -11.07 1.02
CA ALA A 95 10.85 -11.90 1.49
C ALA A 95 9.50 -11.15 1.55
N ALA A 96 9.51 -9.81 1.70
CA ALA A 96 8.31 -8.98 1.63
C ALA A 96 7.78 -8.90 0.20
N PHE A 97 8.65 -8.50 -0.73
CA PHE A 97 8.40 -8.51 -2.16
C PHE A 97 9.74 -8.39 -2.90
N ASN A 98 9.78 -8.87 -4.12
CA ASN A 98 11.00 -8.82 -4.93
C ASN A 98 11.42 -7.36 -5.16
N GLY A 99 12.65 -7.01 -4.76
CA GLY A 99 13.17 -5.64 -4.81
C GLY A 99 12.76 -4.75 -3.63
N ALA A 100 12.31 -5.31 -2.51
CA ALA A 100 11.91 -4.53 -1.33
C ALA A 100 13.07 -3.74 -0.72
N VAL A 101 14.28 -4.32 -0.71
CA VAL A 101 15.50 -3.63 -0.24
C VAL A 101 15.82 -2.46 -1.15
N ASP A 102 15.80 -2.66 -2.47
CA ASP A 102 16.06 -1.60 -3.45
C ASP A 102 15.00 -0.47 -3.38
N ALA A 103 13.72 -0.84 -3.22
CA ALA A 103 12.63 0.12 -3.00
C ALA A 103 12.87 0.96 -1.75
N SER A 104 13.33 0.35 -0.67
CA SER A 104 13.66 1.05 0.57
C SER A 104 14.85 2.00 0.40
N GLN A 105 15.85 1.64 -0.40
CA GLN A 105 16.98 2.51 -0.73
C GLN A 105 16.57 3.69 -1.61
N LEU A 106 15.68 3.48 -2.59
CA LEU A 106 15.10 4.58 -3.38
C LEU A 106 14.33 5.55 -2.49
N TYR A 107 13.58 5.01 -1.53
CA TYR A 107 12.89 5.83 -0.55
C TYR A 107 13.86 6.63 0.32
N GLN A 108 14.90 6.00 0.88
CA GLN A 108 15.97 6.67 1.62
C GLN A 108 16.56 7.84 0.82
N ALA A 109 16.87 7.62 -0.46
CA ALA A 109 17.45 8.63 -1.33
C ALA A 109 16.50 9.83 -1.56
N SER A 110 15.22 9.59 -1.83
CA SER A 110 14.24 10.66 -2.03
C SER A 110 13.96 11.44 -0.74
N ALA A 111 13.77 10.74 0.38
CA ALA A 111 13.42 11.32 1.68
C ALA A 111 14.52 12.22 2.25
N LYS A 112 15.78 11.96 1.91
CA LYS A 112 16.93 12.77 2.33
C LYS A 112 16.81 14.24 1.95
N ASN A 113 16.18 14.55 0.81
CA ASN A 113 15.94 15.93 0.36
C ASN A 113 15.00 16.71 1.29
N ALA A 114 14.21 15.99 2.08
CA ALA A 114 13.31 16.57 3.07
C ALA A 114 13.92 16.64 4.50
N GLY A 115 15.16 16.20 4.70
CA GLY A 115 15.76 16.09 6.04
C GLY A 115 15.30 14.85 6.80
N ILE A 116 14.83 13.84 6.09
CA ILE A 116 14.42 12.55 6.65
C ILE A 116 15.55 11.55 6.37
N ASN A 117 16.16 11.05 7.43
CA ASN A 117 17.25 10.08 7.39
C ASN A 117 16.67 8.68 7.65
N ILE A 118 16.40 7.95 6.61
CA ILE A 118 15.95 6.55 6.70
C ILE A 118 17.18 5.67 6.78
N ASN A 119 17.32 4.87 7.84
CA ASN A 119 18.28 3.79 7.93
C ASN A 119 17.62 2.51 7.42
N VAL A 120 18.02 2.02 6.25
CA VAL A 120 17.49 0.76 5.69
C VAL A 120 18.16 -0.40 6.40
N VAL A 121 17.39 -1.14 7.20
CA VAL A 121 17.83 -2.35 7.89
C VAL A 121 17.46 -3.55 7.04
N GLN A 122 18.47 -4.15 6.41
CA GLN A 122 18.26 -5.37 5.64
C GLN A 122 18.07 -6.57 6.58
N GLU A 123 16.88 -7.16 6.52
CA GLU A 123 16.50 -8.29 7.37
C GLU A 123 16.65 -9.63 6.63
N PRO A 124 16.97 -10.72 7.34
CA PRO A 124 16.97 -12.05 6.75
C PRO A 124 15.60 -12.43 6.19
N ALA A 125 15.59 -13.17 5.08
CA ALA A 125 14.34 -13.70 4.53
C ALA A 125 13.70 -14.73 5.47
N ASP A 126 14.52 -15.57 6.09
CA ASP A 126 14.06 -16.52 7.10
C ASP A 126 13.58 -15.78 8.36
N GLY A 127 12.37 -16.08 8.78
CA GLY A 127 11.75 -15.48 9.96
C GLY A 127 11.24 -14.04 9.76
N TYR A 128 11.27 -13.47 8.54
CA TYR A 128 10.81 -12.10 8.30
C TYR A 128 9.38 -11.85 8.82
N TRP A 129 8.46 -12.72 8.46
CA TRP A 129 7.05 -12.59 8.84
C TRP A 129 6.78 -12.78 10.34
N SER A 130 7.62 -13.52 11.05
CA SER A 130 7.47 -13.73 12.50
C SER A 130 8.22 -12.73 13.37
N ASN A 131 9.32 -12.14 12.85
CA ASN A 131 10.24 -11.32 13.65
C ASN A 131 10.24 -9.84 13.24
N VAL A 132 9.74 -9.50 12.04
CA VAL A 132 9.76 -8.14 11.50
C VAL A 132 8.35 -7.58 11.34
N TRP A 133 7.51 -8.22 10.51
CA TRP A 133 6.14 -7.77 10.29
C TRP A 133 5.34 -7.80 11.59
N LEU A 134 4.58 -6.73 11.87
CA LEU A 134 3.85 -6.54 13.15
C LEU A 134 4.76 -6.47 14.41
N LYS A 135 6.07 -6.38 14.27
CA LYS A 135 7.03 -6.33 15.40
C LYS A 135 7.93 -5.10 15.34
N LYS A 136 8.45 -4.77 14.16
CA LYS A 136 9.27 -3.58 13.95
C LYS A 136 8.37 -2.38 13.68
N GLY A 137 8.77 -1.22 14.16
CA GLY A 137 7.97 0.01 14.04
C GLY A 137 7.63 0.41 12.61
N TRP A 138 8.50 0.05 11.64
CA TRP A 138 8.30 0.34 10.23
C TRP A 138 9.02 -0.69 9.36
N CYS A 139 8.31 -1.29 8.42
CA CYS A 139 8.89 -2.34 7.57
C CYS A 139 8.28 -2.36 6.17
N ALA A 140 8.95 -3.05 5.24
CA ALA A 140 8.40 -3.37 3.94
C ALA A 140 7.38 -4.52 4.06
N CYS A 141 6.28 -4.43 3.32
CA CYS A 141 5.25 -5.47 3.28
C CYS A 141 4.56 -5.46 1.91
N TYR A 142 3.70 -6.44 1.67
CA TYR A 142 2.80 -6.48 0.52
C TYR A 142 1.43 -6.98 0.93
N TRP A 143 0.45 -6.61 0.15
CA TRP A 143 -0.89 -7.18 0.24
C TRP A 143 -1.32 -7.67 -1.15
N SER A 144 -1.73 -8.91 -1.26
CA SER A 144 -2.51 -9.33 -2.40
C SER A 144 -3.89 -8.67 -2.32
N GLY A 145 -4.41 -8.20 -3.44
CA GLY A 145 -5.70 -7.56 -3.47
C GLY A 145 -6.85 -8.47 -3.01
N ARG A 146 -7.95 -7.84 -2.71
CA ARG A 146 -9.21 -8.53 -2.38
C ARG A 146 -10.27 -8.19 -3.43
N ALA A 147 -11.26 -9.08 -3.56
CA ALA A 147 -12.32 -8.94 -4.55
C ALA A 147 -13.23 -7.74 -4.29
N THR A 148 -13.34 -7.31 -3.04
CA THR A 148 -14.16 -6.17 -2.63
C THR A 148 -13.37 -5.24 -1.71
N GLU A 149 -13.79 -3.97 -1.68
CA GLU A 149 -13.26 -2.95 -0.79
C GLU A 149 -13.45 -3.34 0.68
N ASP A 150 -14.66 -3.80 1.02
CA ASP A 150 -14.99 -4.26 2.37
C ASP A 150 -14.03 -5.35 2.86
N TRP A 151 -13.76 -6.35 2.00
CA TRP A 151 -12.85 -7.43 2.37
C TRP A 151 -11.42 -6.94 2.60
N MET A 152 -10.94 -6.00 1.78
CA MET A 152 -9.61 -5.43 1.98
C MET A 152 -9.54 -4.60 3.27
N PHE A 153 -10.51 -3.74 3.49
CA PHE A 153 -10.57 -2.87 4.65
C PHE A 153 -10.74 -3.66 5.95
N SER A 154 -11.65 -4.64 6.00
CA SER A 154 -11.86 -5.47 7.19
C SER A 154 -10.71 -6.43 7.48
N THR A 155 -9.90 -6.78 6.47
CA THR A 155 -8.74 -7.66 6.70
C THR A 155 -7.56 -6.92 7.32
N ALA A 156 -7.25 -5.71 6.83
CA ALA A 156 -5.98 -5.04 7.11
C ALA A 156 -6.11 -3.68 7.82
N TYR A 157 -7.32 -3.09 7.90
CA TYR A 157 -7.50 -1.72 8.39
C TYR A 157 -8.61 -1.58 9.44
N GLU A 158 -9.41 -2.61 9.66
CA GLU A 158 -10.36 -2.64 10.77
C GLU A 158 -9.61 -2.66 12.10
N SER A 159 -10.11 -1.91 13.09
CA SER A 159 -9.47 -1.85 14.41
C SER A 159 -9.51 -3.20 15.11
N GLY A 160 -8.39 -3.58 15.71
CA GLY A 160 -8.28 -4.79 16.52
C GLY A 160 -8.18 -6.10 15.73
N VAL A 161 -8.24 -6.08 14.40
CA VAL A 161 -8.00 -7.32 13.62
C VAL A 161 -6.52 -7.70 13.65
N PRO A 162 -6.20 -9.01 13.63
CA PRO A 162 -4.82 -9.48 13.78
C PRO A 162 -3.86 -8.99 12.70
N TRP A 163 -4.38 -8.62 11.53
CA TRP A 163 -3.58 -8.22 10.37
C TRP A 163 -3.60 -6.71 10.10
N ASN A 164 -4.14 -5.89 11.03
CA ASN A 164 -3.94 -4.46 10.98
C ASN A 164 -2.48 -4.14 11.36
N ASP A 165 -1.63 -4.14 10.34
CA ASP A 165 -0.18 -4.03 10.48
C ASP A 165 0.31 -2.60 10.77
N THR A 166 -0.61 -1.68 10.96
CA THR A 166 -0.33 -0.32 11.39
C THR A 166 -0.84 -0.01 12.80
N HIS A 167 -1.68 -0.86 13.38
CA HIS A 167 -2.45 -0.56 14.61
C HIS A 167 -3.23 0.76 14.53
N TRP A 168 -3.44 1.28 13.30
CA TRP A 168 -4.21 2.50 13.12
C TRP A 168 -5.66 2.26 13.49
N ASP A 169 -6.19 3.17 14.30
CA ASP A 169 -7.58 3.16 14.74
C ASP A 169 -8.19 4.54 14.49
N ASN A 170 -9.31 4.56 13.78
CA ASN A 170 -10.05 5.77 13.47
C ASN A 170 -11.55 5.48 13.57
N ALA A 171 -12.22 6.10 14.52
CA ALA A 171 -13.64 5.85 14.81
C ALA A 171 -14.54 6.10 13.59
N ARG A 172 -14.24 7.11 12.78
CA ARG A 172 -15.02 7.40 11.56
C ARG A 172 -14.83 6.31 10.50
N PHE A 173 -13.61 5.82 10.32
CA PHE A 173 -13.33 4.70 9.43
C PHE A 173 -14.11 3.44 9.86
N GLN A 174 -14.14 3.12 11.15
CA GLN A 174 -14.88 1.96 11.67
C GLN A 174 -16.39 2.10 11.45
N GLU A 175 -16.95 3.28 11.71
CA GLU A 175 -18.36 3.59 11.44
C GLU A 175 -18.69 3.39 9.96
N LEU A 176 -17.87 3.94 9.06
CA LEU A 176 -18.06 3.83 7.62
C LEU A 176 -17.96 2.39 7.13
N LEU A 177 -17.03 1.60 7.66
CA LEU A 177 -16.88 0.20 7.29
C LEU A 177 -18.15 -0.61 7.56
N LEU A 178 -18.75 -0.40 8.73
CA LEU A 178 -20.01 -1.07 9.11
C LEU A 178 -21.20 -0.58 8.28
N THR A 179 -21.32 0.72 8.06
CA THR A 179 -22.44 1.31 7.33
C THR A 179 -22.37 1.02 5.83
N ALA A 180 -21.18 1.07 5.21
CA ALA A 180 -20.99 0.75 3.80
C ALA A 180 -21.33 -0.72 3.47
N ARG A 181 -21.05 -1.62 4.41
CA ARG A 181 -21.39 -3.06 4.29
C ARG A 181 -22.89 -3.27 4.17
N ALA A 182 -23.69 -2.49 4.87
CA ALA A 182 -25.14 -2.58 4.89
C ALA A 182 -25.84 -1.70 3.83
N GLU A 183 -25.14 -0.74 3.22
CA GLU A 183 -25.72 0.21 2.28
C GLU A 183 -26.04 -0.45 0.93
N LEU A 184 -27.27 -0.31 0.46
CA LEU A 184 -27.74 -0.89 -0.80
C LEU A 184 -27.66 0.10 -1.97
N ASP A 185 -27.70 1.40 -1.69
CA ASP A 185 -27.53 2.43 -2.71
C ASP A 185 -26.05 2.53 -3.12
N SER A 186 -25.77 2.22 -4.38
CA SER A 186 -24.39 2.18 -4.90
C SER A 186 -23.68 3.52 -4.84
N ASN A 187 -24.39 4.66 -4.97
CA ASN A 187 -23.77 5.98 -4.92
C ASN A 187 -23.39 6.35 -3.49
N LYS A 188 -24.27 6.05 -2.53
CA LYS A 188 -23.97 6.25 -1.10
C LYS A 188 -22.82 5.36 -0.65
N ARG A 189 -22.82 4.09 -1.05
CA ARG A 189 -21.74 3.15 -0.77
C ARG A 189 -20.41 3.64 -1.36
N ARG A 190 -20.41 4.15 -2.60
CA ARG A 190 -19.25 4.75 -3.24
C ARG A 190 -18.71 5.93 -2.43
N ALA A 191 -19.56 6.83 -1.97
CA ALA A 191 -19.17 7.97 -1.16
C ALA A 191 -18.53 7.53 0.18
N GLN A 192 -19.08 6.52 0.83
CA GLN A 192 -18.55 5.96 2.07
C GLN A 192 -17.16 5.33 1.84
N TYR A 193 -16.99 4.54 0.78
CA TYR A 193 -15.67 3.97 0.44
C TYR A 193 -14.66 5.05 0.01
N ALA A 194 -15.10 6.11 -0.66
CA ALA A 194 -14.22 7.23 -1.01
C ALA A 194 -13.71 7.95 0.24
N GLU A 195 -14.60 8.20 1.23
CA GLU A 195 -14.21 8.80 2.51
C GLU A 195 -13.19 7.91 3.26
N MET A 196 -13.41 6.58 3.29
CA MET A 196 -12.45 5.65 3.92
C MET A 196 -11.09 5.66 3.23
N GLN A 197 -11.04 5.70 1.89
CA GLN A 197 -9.81 5.82 1.13
C GLN A 197 -9.08 7.13 1.44
N MET A 198 -9.83 8.24 1.54
CA MET A 198 -9.28 9.54 1.91
C MET A 198 -8.71 9.54 3.33
N LEU A 199 -9.40 8.97 4.32
CA LEU A 199 -8.92 8.85 5.70
C LEU A 199 -7.60 8.07 5.76
N LEU A 200 -7.50 6.93 5.07
CA LEU A 200 -6.26 6.16 4.99
C LEU A 200 -5.14 6.93 4.31
N SER A 201 -5.42 7.56 3.18
CA SER A 201 -4.43 8.35 2.45
C SER A 201 -3.88 9.49 3.31
N GLN A 202 -4.74 10.20 4.03
CA GLN A 202 -4.35 11.39 4.79
C GLN A 202 -3.83 11.09 6.19
N GLU A 203 -4.37 10.09 6.89
CA GLU A 203 -4.11 9.86 8.31
C GLU A 203 -3.58 8.46 8.63
N GLY A 204 -3.82 7.50 7.73
CA GLY A 204 -3.46 6.10 7.95
C GLY A 204 -1.97 5.85 8.17
N GLY A 205 -1.66 4.75 8.83
CA GLY A 205 -0.30 4.34 9.17
C GLY A 205 0.46 3.69 8.03
N THR A 206 -0.17 3.45 6.87
CA THR A 206 0.50 2.80 5.75
C THR A 206 0.92 3.79 4.67
N ILE A 207 2.05 3.49 4.04
CA ILE A 207 2.46 4.10 2.78
C ILE A 207 2.30 3.05 1.70
N ILE A 208 1.53 3.37 0.66
CA ILE A 208 1.31 2.49 -0.49
C ILE A 208 1.84 3.19 -1.74
N PRO A 209 3.11 2.97 -2.09
CA PRO A 209 3.73 3.66 -3.21
C PRO A 209 3.23 3.18 -4.57
N MET A 210 2.88 1.91 -4.69
CA MET A 210 2.62 1.30 -6.00
C MET A 210 1.71 0.08 -5.93
N PHE A 211 0.97 -0.10 -7.02
CA PHE A 211 0.23 -1.32 -7.36
C PHE A 211 0.96 -2.06 -8.47
N ALA A 212 1.18 -3.36 -8.29
CA ALA A 212 1.83 -4.19 -9.28
C ALA A 212 0.82 -4.77 -10.28
N ASN A 213 1.13 -4.72 -11.56
CA ASN A 213 0.41 -5.46 -12.57
C ASN A 213 0.69 -6.96 -12.44
N THR A 214 -0.28 -7.78 -12.77
CA THR A 214 -0.05 -9.21 -12.97
C THR A 214 0.60 -9.42 -14.34
N VAL A 215 1.82 -9.99 -14.34
CA VAL A 215 2.56 -10.32 -15.55
C VAL A 215 2.71 -11.83 -15.60
N ASP A 216 2.02 -12.45 -16.54
CA ASP A 216 2.09 -13.89 -16.80
C ASP A 216 2.65 -14.15 -18.20
N ALA A 217 3.32 -15.28 -18.37
CA ALA A 217 3.77 -15.77 -19.68
C ALA A 217 3.17 -17.13 -19.96
N ALA A 218 2.71 -17.32 -21.18
CA ALA A 218 2.13 -18.58 -21.60
C ALA A 218 2.70 -19.04 -22.97
N SER A 219 2.66 -20.34 -23.20
CA SER A 219 2.96 -20.89 -24.52
C SER A 219 1.94 -20.40 -25.55
N THR A 220 2.39 -20.14 -26.77
CA THR A 220 1.52 -19.82 -27.91
C THR A 220 0.57 -20.97 -28.31
N LYS A 221 0.77 -22.16 -27.75
CA LYS A 221 -0.14 -23.31 -27.88
C LYS A 221 -1.34 -23.27 -26.93
N LEU A 222 -1.37 -22.29 -26.02
CA LEU A 222 -2.48 -22.09 -25.11
C LEU A 222 -3.35 -20.92 -25.62
N ALA A 223 -4.64 -21.14 -25.60
CA ALA A 223 -5.65 -20.14 -25.90
C ALA A 223 -6.58 -19.93 -24.71
N HIS A 224 -7.20 -18.79 -24.65
CA HIS A 224 -8.16 -18.41 -23.60
C HIS A 224 -9.26 -17.50 -24.19
N GLY A 225 -10.33 -17.30 -23.45
CA GLY A 225 -11.36 -16.30 -23.77
C GLY A 225 -10.83 -14.86 -23.71
N PRO A 226 -11.63 -13.87 -24.14
CA PRO A 226 -11.22 -12.47 -24.17
C PRO A 226 -11.00 -11.88 -22.78
N ASP A 227 -11.70 -12.37 -21.77
CA ASP A 227 -11.66 -11.87 -20.41
C ASP A 227 -10.73 -12.71 -19.57
N ILE A 228 -9.75 -12.06 -18.93
CA ILE A 228 -8.80 -12.67 -18.00
C ILE A 228 -9.00 -12.04 -16.62
N GLY A 229 -9.13 -12.88 -15.59
CA GLY A 229 -9.21 -12.43 -14.21
C GLY A 229 -7.90 -11.79 -13.74
N ASN A 230 -7.99 -10.71 -12.95
CA ASN A 230 -6.85 -9.88 -12.55
C ASN A 230 -6.69 -9.74 -11.02
N ILE A 231 -7.47 -10.48 -10.22
CA ILE A 231 -7.35 -10.44 -8.76
C ILE A 231 -6.06 -11.14 -8.32
N TRP A 232 -5.73 -12.29 -8.94
CA TRP A 232 -4.51 -13.06 -8.72
C TRP A 232 -3.91 -13.51 -10.06
N GLN A 233 -2.68 -14.02 -10.02
CA GLN A 233 -1.98 -14.57 -11.18
C GLN A 233 -2.79 -15.70 -11.83
N MET A 234 -2.39 -16.06 -13.06
CA MET A 234 -2.93 -17.21 -13.79
C MET A 234 -4.47 -17.17 -13.91
N ASP A 235 -4.98 -16.02 -14.41
CA ASP A 235 -6.42 -15.80 -14.60
C ASP A 235 -7.21 -15.95 -13.29
N SER A 236 -6.73 -15.27 -12.22
CA SER A 236 -7.25 -15.39 -10.86
C SER A 236 -7.27 -16.84 -10.36
N SER A 237 -6.20 -17.58 -10.64
CA SER A 237 -6.03 -19.02 -10.31
C SER A 237 -7.03 -19.95 -11.00
N ARG A 238 -7.63 -19.53 -12.13
CA ARG A 238 -8.63 -20.29 -12.89
C ARG A 238 -8.14 -20.74 -14.28
N LEU A 239 -6.84 -20.67 -14.51
CA LEU A 239 -6.22 -21.05 -15.79
C LEU A 239 -6.66 -22.46 -16.22
N THR A 240 -6.68 -23.44 -15.31
CA THR A 240 -7.05 -24.85 -15.63
C THR A 240 -8.52 -25.01 -16.01
N GLU A 241 -9.39 -24.07 -15.71
CA GLU A 241 -10.81 -24.09 -16.03
C GLU A 241 -11.14 -23.35 -17.33
N ARG A 242 -10.33 -22.36 -17.70
CA ARG A 242 -10.68 -21.33 -18.68
C ARG A 242 -9.76 -21.29 -19.89
N TRP A 243 -8.61 -21.99 -19.82
CA TRP A 243 -7.63 -22.04 -20.90
C TRP A 243 -7.60 -23.43 -21.51
N TRP A 244 -7.25 -23.51 -22.79
CA TRP A 244 -7.20 -24.76 -23.55
C TRP A 244 -6.02 -24.80 -24.50
N PHE A 245 -5.64 -25.96 -24.99
CA PHE A 245 -4.68 -26.10 -26.07
C PHE A 245 -5.34 -25.77 -27.40
N ALA A 246 -4.72 -24.88 -28.19
CA ALA A 246 -5.16 -24.45 -29.51
C ALA A 246 -4.50 -25.25 -30.64
#